data_c02ecbdeb9802885a90dfecf32b2107f
#
_entry.id   c02ecbdeb9802885a90dfecf32b2107f
#
_cell.length_a   1.000
_cell.length_b   1.000
_cell.length_c   1.000
_cell.angle_alpha   90.00
_cell.angle_beta   90.00
_cell.angle_gamma   90.00
#
_symmetry.space_group_name_H-M   'P 1'
#
loop_
_entity.id
_entity.type
_entity.pdbx_description
1 polymer ?
#
loop_
_entity_poly.entity_id
_entity_poly.type
_entity_poly.pdbx_seq_one_letter_code
_entity_poly.pdbx_strand_id
1 'polypeptide(L)'
;MDGPGTAARDAGGADGSLRAQEHRGSLRAALTGLTTRGRSFLAAGAAAVVCAYVLGQGDLLRVGVLLAALPLVCVVVLHRTRHRVAASRRLSPVRVPAREEARVHLRLDNVSRLPTSLLMLQDQVPYVLGPRPRFVLDRMEPGGRREVSYRVRSDLRGRYPIGPLQLRLTDPFGMVELTRAFSSHDTLTVVPRTEELPPVRLTGEAAGLGEGRHRSLAMAGDDDVIPRGYRHGDDLRRVHWRSTARHGELMVRREEQPQRPRCTVLLDTRRTAWAGSGPESAFEWAVSGAASVAVHLLERGYAVRLLTDAGTPVPGPDGGGTDTAAADTAGLIMDTLAVVEHSGEPGLARAYEALRGGGHEGLLVAFLGSLDDEQTVLAGRMRQRAGGAVALLPRGFREPAAQEEKERSLREAGWTVLPYTPGEALPDLWRQADRSAGGVPGRTARSGR
;
A
#
# COMPACT_ATOMS: atom_id res chain seq x y z
N MET A 1 -5.00 -48.05 18.13
CA MET A 1 -5.75 -47.20 19.06
C MET A 1 -5.20 -45.83 18.88
N ASP A 2 -5.94 -45.19 18.15
CA ASP A 2 -6.50 -43.86 18.01
C ASP A 2 -5.48 -42.85 17.46
N GLY A 3 -5.58 -42.30 16.35
CA GLY A 3 -6.57 -41.79 15.46
C GLY A 3 -6.12 -40.41 15.07
N PRO A 4 -5.89 -40.02 13.78
CA PRO A 4 -5.36 -38.70 13.43
C PRO A 4 -6.48 -37.66 13.34
N GLY A 5 -6.35 -36.61 14.16
CA GLY A 5 -7.21 -35.44 14.13
C GLY A 5 -6.89 -34.54 12.94
N THR A 6 -7.82 -34.49 12.08
CA THR A 6 -8.04 -33.64 10.91
C THR A 6 -7.87 -32.15 11.24
N ALA A 7 -6.89 -31.50 10.67
CA ALA A 7 -6.86 -30.03 10.56
C ALA A 7 -7.19 -29.65 9.11
N ALA A 8 -8.47 -29.39 8.87
CA ALA A 8 -8.95 -28.84 7.62
C ALA A 8 -9.58 -27.48 7.88
N ARG A 9 -9.16 -26.49 7.09
CA ARG A 9 -9.91 -25.33 6.64
C ARG A 9 -10.26 -24.28 7.68
N ASP A 10 -9.60 -23.16 7.59
CA ASP A 10 -10.27 -21.87 7.69
C ASP A 10 -9.62 -20.86 6.75
N ALA A 11 -10.00 -20.99 5.49
CA ALA A 11 -10.03 -19.87 4.57
C ALA A 11 -11.37 -19.14 4.78
N GLY A 12 -11.55 -18.59 5.99
CA GLY A 12 -12.68 -17.75 6.36
C GLY A 12 -12.43 -16.34 5.89
N GLY A 13 -13.13 -15.93 4.83
CA GLY A 13 -13.18 -14.54 4.42
C GLY A 13 -13.51 -13.65 5.63
N ALA A 14 -12.68 -12.63 5.84
CA ALA A 14 -12.89 -11.60 6.84
C ALA A 14 -14.18 -10.83 6.51
N ASP A 15 -15.32 -11.36 6.89
CA ASP A 15 -16.58 -10.65 6.94
C ASP A 15 -16.52 -9.76 8.18
N GLY A 16 -15.95 -8.56 8.00
CA GLY A 16 -15.76 -7.57 9.06
C GLY A 16 -17.11 -7.02 9.52
N SER A 17 -17.83 -7.77 10.37
CA SER A 17 -19.01 -7.24 11.04
C SER A 17 -18.60 -6.07 11.94
N LEU A 18 -19.12 -4.90 11.62
CA LEU A 18 -18.88 -3.67 12.38
C LEU A 18 -19.49 -3.81 13.79
N ARG A 19 -18.65 -3.90 14.83
CA ARG A 19 -19.12 -3.91 16.22
C ARG A 19 -19.47 -2.49 16.65
N ALA A 20 -20.67 -2.31 17.17
CA ALA A 20 -21.10 -1.05 17.76
C ALA A 20 -20.43 -0.83 19.12
N GLN A 21 -19.91 0.35 19.33
CA GLN A 21 -19.44 0.77 20.64
C GLN A 21 -20.65 0.98 21.55
N GLU A 22 -20.85 0.06 22.50
CA GLU A 22 -21.86 0.20 23.53
C GLU A 22 -21.45 1.29 24.52
N HIS A 23 -21.87 2.52 24.23
CA HIS A 23 -22.00 3.50 25.30
C HIS A 23 -23.20 3.05 26.14
N ARG A 24 -22.96 2.60 27.36
CA ARG A 24 -24.00 2.38 28.37
C ARG A 24 -24.76 3.70 28.57
N GLY A 25 -25.77 3.93 27.75
CA GLY A 25 -26.55 5.14 27.77
C GLY A 25 -27.51 5.12 28.94
N SER A 26 -27.24 5.92 29.94
CA SER A 26 -28.23 6.29 30.95
C SER A 26 -29.41 6.99 30.27
N LEU A 27 -30.59 7.01 30.92
CA LEU A 27 -31.76 7.82 30.50
C LEU A 27 -31.38 9.27 30.14
N ARG A 28 -30.32 9.82 30.77
CA ARG A 28 -29.75 11.14 30.43
C ARG A 28 -29.28 11.22 28.97
N ALA A 29 -28.63 10.18 28.43
CA ALA A 29 -28.18 10.17 27.03
C ALA A 29 -29.38 10.08 26.05
N ALA A 30 -30.48 9.45 26.46
CA ALA A 30 -31.70 9.40 25.67
C ALA A 30 -32.42 10.77 25.65
N LEU A 31 -32.40 11.51 26.75
CA LEU A 31 -32.96 12.86 26.83
C LEU A 31 -32.09 13.90 26.08
N THR A 32 -30.80 13.70 25.96
CA THR A 32 -29.91 14.56 25.14
C THR A 32 -30.20 14.40 23.63
N GLY A 33 -30.82 13.30 23.20
CA GLY A 33 -31.26 13.09 21.82
C GLY A 33 -32.52 13.87 21.41
N LEU A 34 -33.16 14.60 22.31
CA LEU A 34 -34.33 15.42 21.98
C LEU A 34 -33.95 16.57 21.04
N THR A 35 -34.59 16.64 19.90
CA THR A 35 -34.49 17.76 18.98
C THR A 35 -35.08 19.03 19.57
N THR A 36 -34.90 20.18 18.95
CA THR A 36 -35.53 21.43 19.36
C THR A 36 -37.06 21.28 19.41
N ARG A 37 -37.65 20.56 18.44
CA ARG A 37 -39.09 20.26 18.43
C ARG A 37 -39.50 19.44 19.65
N GLY A 38 -38.79 18.36 19.97
CA GLY A 38 -39.11 17.53 21.12
C GLY A 38 -39.02 18.30 22.46
N ARG A 39 -38.00 19.18 22.58
CA ARG A 39 -37.85 20.05 23.75
C ARG A 39 -38.99 21.08 23.84
N SER A 40 -39.42 21.68 22.74
CA SER A 40 -40.56 22.60 22.71
C SER A 40 -41.87 21.94 23.11
N PHE A 41 -42.11 20.70 22.61
CA PHE A 41 -43.27 19.94 23.01
C PHE A 41 -43.29 19.56 24.49
N LEU A 42 -42.15 19.18 25.05
CA LEU A 42 -42.00 18.96 26.50
C LEU A 42 -42.27 20.21 27.31
N ALA A 43 -41.69 21.33 26.93
CA ALA A 43 -41.86 22.61 27.61
C ALA A 43 -43.33 23.11 27.54
N ALA A 44 -43.95 23.01 26.37
CA ALA A 44 -45.33 23.36 26.17
C ALA A 44 -46.30 22.47 26.98
N GLY A 45 -45.98 21.15 26.98
CA GLY A 45 -46.74 20.19 27.83
C GLY A 45 -46.61 20.49 29.32
N ALA A 46 -45.41 20.78 29.81
CA ALA A 46 -45.20 21.15 31.21
C ALA A 46 -45.93 22.46 31.56
N ALA A 47 -45.85 23.48 30.69
CA ALA A 47 -46.54 24.74 30.88
C ALA A 47 -48.08 24.53 30.91
N ALA A 48 -48.60 23.72 29.99
CA ALA A 48 -50.04 23.42 29.96
C ALA A 48 -50.52 22.66 31.24
N VAL A 49 -49.71 21.74 31.75
CA VAL A 49 -50.05 21.04 33.02
C VAL A 49 -50.07 22.01 34.21
N VAL A 50 -49.07 22.92 34.29
CA VAL A 50 -49.03 23.94 35.32
C VAL A 50 -50.25 24.86 35.21
N CYS A 51 -50.57 25.37 34.03
CA CYS A 51 -51.76 26.19 33.76
C CYS A 51 -53.06 25.46 34.09
N ALA A 52 -53.18 24.18 33.75
CA ALA A 52 -54.31 23.38 34.05
C ALA A 52 -54.57 23.25 35.54
N TYR A 53 -53.51 23.08 36.34
CA TYR A 53 -53.57 23.04 37.80
C TYR A 53 -53.99 24.37 38.40
N VAL A 54 -53.45 25.48 37.86
CA VAL A 54 -53.82 26.83 38.38
C VAL A 54 -55.22 27.23 38.00
N LEU A 55 -55.69 26.86 36.79
CA LEU A 55 -56.99 27.21 36.25
C LEU A 55 -58.12 26.22 36.61
N GLY A 56 -57.76 25.05 37.20
CA GLY A 56 -58.74 23.97 37.49
C GLY A 56 -59.35 23.32 36.29
N GLN A 57 -58.71 23.42 35.11
CA GLN A 57 -59.25 22.96 33.80
C GLN A 57 -58.76 21.56 33.44
N GLY A 58 -59.62 20.53 33.57
CA GLY A 58 -59.25 19.14 33.31
C GLY A 58 -58.91 18.81 31.85
N ASP A 59 -59.52 19.51 30.90
CA ASP A 59 -59.20 19.31 29.47
C ASP A 59 -57.83 19.86 29.08
N LEU A 60 -57.41 20.94 29.68
CA LEU A 60 -56.06 21.49 29.49
C LEU A 60 -54.99 20.55 30.08
N LEU A 61 -55.30 19.87 31.20
CA LEU A 61 -54.47 18.83 31.77
C LEU A 61 -54.23 17.66 30.81
N ARG A 62 -55.28 17.20 30.17
CA ARG A 62 -55.25 16.08 29.16
C ARG A 62 -54.33 16.46 28.00
N VAL A 63 -54.49 17.69 27.49
CA VAL A 63 -53.66 18.21 26.38
C VAL A 63 -52.20 18.32 26.82
N GLY A 64 -51.96 18.87 28.04
CA GLY A 64 -50.59 19.00 28.55
C GLY A 64 -49.89 17.66 28.75
N VAL A 65 -50.57 16.67 29.29
CA VAL A 65 -50.07 15.30 29.44
C VAL A 65 -49.77 14.66 28.09
N LEU A 66 -50.63 14.83 27.10
CA LEU A 66 -50.44 14.30 25.76
C LEU A 66 -49.21 14.89 25.08
N LEU A 67 -49.07 16.23 25.16
CA LEU A 67 -47.89 16.94 24.61
C LEU A 67 -46.57 16.50 25.26
N ALA A 68 -46.57 16.25 26.58
CA ALA A 68 -45.37 15.81 27.30
C ALA A 68 -45.08 14.31 27.08
N ALA A 69 -46.13 13.47 27.00
CA ALA A 69 -45.97 12.04 26.80
C ALA A 69 -45.46 11.65 25.42
N LEU A 70 -45.83 12.40 24.37
CA LEU A 70 -45.46 12.06 22.99
C LEU A 70 -43.91 12.02 22.76
N PRO A 71 -43.12 13.04 23.14
CA PRO A 71 -41.67 12.95 22.99
C PRO A 71 -41.03 11.86 23.86
N LEU A 72 -41.59 11.58 25.05
CA LEU A 72 -41.12 10.51 25.94
C LEU A 72 -41.34 9.12 25.32
N VAL A 73 -42.52 8.89 24.72
CA VAL A 73 -42.82 7.66 23.99
C VAL A 73 -41.83 7.52 22.80
N CYS A 74 -41.60 8.58 22.04
CA CYS A 74 -40.61 8.58 20.94
C CYS A 74 -39.22 8.20 21.43
N VAL A 75 -38.75 8.74 22.56
CA VAL A 75 -37.46 8.39 23.20
C VAL A 75 -37.42 6.88 23.50
N VAL A 76 -38.47 6.33 24.15
CA VAL A 76 -38.54 4.90 24.52
C VAL A 76 -38.52 4.00 23.29
N VAL A 77 -39.35 4.31 22.29
CA VAL A 77 -39.42 3.56 21.04
C VAL A 77 -38.08 3.57 20.30
N LEU A 78 -37.47 4.77 20.14
CA LEU A 78 -36.23 4.89 19.44
C LEU A 78 -35.07 4.22 20.19
N HIS A 79 -35.06 4.31 21.51
CA HIS A 79 -34.08 3.63 22.36
C HIS A 79 -34.20 2.10 22.24
N ARG A 80 -35.40 1.57 22.14
CA ARG A 80 -35.66 0.13 21.99
C ARG A 80 -35.26 -0.41 20.60
N THR A 81 -35.29 0.44 19.57
CA THR A 81 -34.96 0.06 18.17
C THR A 81 -33.49 0.27 17.81
N ARG A 82 -32.73 1.06 18.58
CA ARG A 82 -31.36 1.47 18.23
C ARG A 82 -30.34 0.33 18.06
N HIS A 83 -30.50 -0.79 18.74
CA HIS A 83 -29.53 -1.90 18.75
C HIS A 83 -29.73 -2.94 17.65
N ARG A 84 -30.61 -2.70 16.71
CA ARG A 84 -31.12 -3.74 15.81
C ARG A 84 -30.73 -3.55 14.34
N VAL A 85 -29.83 -2.62 14.07
CA VAL A 85 -29.26 -2.46 12.73
C VAL A 85 -27.81 -2.90 12.79
N ALA A 86 -27.46 -3.92 12.02
CA ALA A 86 -26.09 -4.33 11.76
C ALA A 86 -25.58 -3.62 10.51
N ALA A 87 -24.30 -3.28 10.50
CA ALA A 87 -23.67 -2.69 9.33
C ALA A 87 -22.35 -3.42 9.05
N SER A 88 -22.03 -3.58 7.79
CA SER A 88 -20.74 -4.07 7.32
C SER A 88 -20.20 -3.16 6.22
N ARG A 89 -18.88 -3.03 6.15
CA ARG A 89 -18.18 -2.28 5.11
C ARG A 89 -17.26 -3.22 4.34
N ARG A 90 -17.17 -3.01 3.05
CA ARG A 90 -16.25 -3.72 2.16
C ARG A 90 -15.58 -2.73 1.22
N LEU A 91 -14.25 -2.78 1.17
CA LEU A 91 -13.45 -2.01 0.23
C LEU A 91 -13.14 -2.86 -1.00
N SER A 92 -13.27 -2.27 -2.18
CA SER A 92 -12.94 -2.96 -3.43
C SER A 92 -12.35 -1.96 -4.44
N PRO A 93 -11.06 -2.08 -4.76
CA PRO A 93 -10.03 -2.90 -4.09
C PRO A 93 -9.60 -2.31 -2.74
N VAL A 94 -8.89 -3.10 -1.91
CA VAL A 94 -8.29 -2.63 -0.63
C VAL A 94 -7.01 -1.83 -0.88
N ARG A 95 -6.31 -2.13 -1.99
CA ARG A 95 -5.15 -1.40 -2.49
C ARG A 95 -5.49 -0.78 -3.83
N VAL A 96 -5.21 0.49 -4.00
CA VAL A 96 -5.49 1.24 -5.24
C VAL A 96 -4.32 2.15 -5.57
N PRO A 97 -3.88 2.25 -6.83
CA PRO A 97 -2.91 3.24 -7.25
C PRO A 97 -3.41 4.68 -7.00
N ALA A 98 -2.49 5.60 -6.72
CA ALA A 98 -2.82 7.01 -6.63
C ALA A 98 -3.50 7.50 -7.91
N ARG A 99 -4.52 8.38 -7.76
CA ARG A 99 -5.39 8.90 -8.83
C ARG A 99 -6.42 7.91 -9.38
N GLU A 100 -6.43 6.66 -8.94
CA GLU A 100 -7.48 5.71 -9.27
C GLU A 100 -8.57 5.67 -8.20
N GLU A 101 -9.74 5.14 -8.58
CA GLU A 101 -10.91 5.09 -7.72
C GLU A 101 -11.01 3.74 -7.01
N ALA A 102 -11.20 3.78 -5.69
CA ALA A 102 -11.69 2.64 -4.93
C ALA A 102 -13.18 2.80 -4.62
N ARG A 103 -13.89 1.69 -4.54
CA ARG A 103 -15.31 1.66 -4.19
C ARG A 103 -15.52 1.11 -2.79
N VAL A 104 -16.27 1.84 -1.99
CA VAL A 104 -16.67 1.44 -0.65
C VAL A 104 -18.11 0.97 -0.71
N HIS A 105 -18.36 -0.27 -0.32
CA HIS A 105 -19.69 -0.87 -0.22
C HIS A 105 -20.09 -0.91 1.25
N LEU A 106 -21.23 -0.33 1.56
CA LEU A 106 -21.84 -0.35 2.88
C LEU A 106 -23.11 -1.19 2.81
N ARG A 107 -23.20 -2.18 3.65
CA ARG A 107 -24.37 -3.04 3.78
C ARG A 107 -24.95 -2.87 5.16
N LEU A 108 -26.25 -2.66 5.20
CA LEU A 108 -27.03 -2.55 6.42
C LEU A 108 -28.10 -3.66 6.42
N ASP A 109 -28.18 -4.34 7.53
CA ASP A 109 -29.17 -5.40 7.78
C ASP A 109 -30.04 -5.01 8.98
N ASN A 110 -31.36 -4.98 8.81
CA ASN A 110 -32.30 -4.79 9.93
C ASN A 110 -32.49 -6.12 10.64
N VAL A 111 -31.82 -6.32 11.75
CA VAL A 111 -31.88 -7.56 12.55
C VAL A 111 -33.11 -7.57 13.48
N SER A 112 -33.96 -6.52 13.43
CA SER A 112 -35.13 -6.40 14.31
C SER A 112 -36.35 -7.04 13.69
N ARG A 113 -37.34 -7.31 14.58
CA ARG A 113 -38.71 -7.73 14.17
C ARG A 113 -39.61 -6.53 13.83
N LEU A 114 -39.11 -5.32 13.96
CA LEU A 114 -39.83 -4.10 13.66
C LEU A 114 -39.17 -3.39 12.48
N PRO A 115 -39.94 -2.70 11.64
CA PRO A 115 -39.39 -1.87 10.59
C PRO A 115 -38.60 -0.70 11.19
N THR A 116 -37.57 -0.24 10.48
CA THR A 116 -36.83 0.96 10.88
C THR A 116 -37.60 2.23 10.45
N SER A 117 -37.33 3.34 11.10
CA SER A 117 -37.66 4.66 10.60
C SER A 117 -36.69 5.11 9.52
N LEU A 118 -36.76 6.38 9.14
CA LEU A 118 -35.77 7.02 8.26
C LEU A 118 -34.37 6.95 8.91
N LEU A 119 -33.41 6.47 8.13
CA LEU A 119 -32.02 6.32 8.56
C LEU A 119 -31.13 7.24 7.77
N MET A 120 -30.32 8.06 8.44
CA MET A 120 -29.25 8.80 7.80
C MET A 120 -27.92 8.11 8.11
N LEU A 121 -27.24 7.71 7.06
CA LEU A 121 -25.93 7.06 7.13
C LEU A 121 -24.86 8.06 6.74
N GLN A 122 -23.82 8.22 7.55
CA GLN A 122 -22.69 9.06 7.27
C GLN A 122 -21.40 8.28 7.56
N ASP A 123 -20.52 8.17 6.56
CA ASP A 123 -19.20 7.58 6.79
C ASP A 123 -18.15 8.68 7.01
N GLN A 124 -17.24 8.45 7.94
CA GLN A 124 -16.12 9.36 8.15
C GLN A 124 -14.99 8.96 7.21
N VAL A 125 -14.70 9.85 6.30
CA VAL A 125 -13.64 9.70 5.29
C VAL A 125 -12.68 10.85 5.45
N PRO A 126 -11.35 10.61 5.44
CA PRO A 126 -10.35 11.68 5.39
C PRO A 126 -10.60 12.60 4.20
N TYR A 127 -10.40 13.90 4.37
CA TYR A 127 -10.66 14.90 3.33
C TYR A 127 -9.88 14.66 2.03
N VAL A 128 -8.72 14.01 2.14
CA VAL A 128 -7.84 13.65 1.00
C VAL A 128 -8.52 12.67 0.04
N LEU A 129 -9.43 11.83 0.53
CA LEU A 129 -10.19 10.86 -0.25
C LEU A 129 -11.48 11.42 -0.85
N GLY A 130 -11.83 12.67 -0.52
CA GLY A 130 -13.03 13.34 -1.01
C GLY A 130 -14.01 13.77 0.08
N PRO A 131 -15.20 14.23 -0.30
CA PRO A 131 -16.23 14.69 0.64
C PRO A 131 -16.79 13.52 1.45
N ARG A 132 -17.24 13.81 2.67
CA ARG A 132 -17.87 12.82 3.54
C ARG A 132 -19.22 12.37 2.95
N PRO A 133 -19.37 11.09 2.60
CA PRO A 133 -20.61 10.58 2.00
C PRO A 133 -21.74 10.55 3.03
N ARG A 134 -22.94 10.94 2.60
CA ARG A 134 -24.16 10.92 3.38
C ARG A 134 -25.26 10.28 2.56
N PHE A 135 -25.97 9.34 3.15
CA PHE A 135 -27.06 8.63 2.51
C PHE A 135 -28.28 8.70 3.41
N VAL A 136 -29.43 8.98 2.80
CA VAL A 136 -30.72 8.86 3.47
C VAL A 136 -31.34 7.55 2.98
N LEU A 137 -31.62 6.67 3.89
CA LEU A 137 -32.24 5.38 3.63
C LEU A 137 -33.69 5.41 4.14
N ASP A 138 -34.59 5.02 3.26
CA ASP A 138 -35.97 4.84 3.61
C ASP A 138 -36.18 3.70 4.61
N ARG A 139 -37.35 3.61 5.13
CA ARG A 139 -37.83 2.53 6.01
C ARG A 139 -37.35 1.16 5.48
N MET A 140 -36.74 0.37 6.34
CA MET A 140 -36.39 -1.03 6.08
C MET A 140 -37.35 -1.94 6.85
N GLU A 141 -37.93 -2.92 6.15
CA GLU A 141 -38.72 -3.94 6.77
C GLU A 141 -37.92 -4.87 7.70
N PRO A 142 -38.53 -5.61 8.59
CA PRO A 142 -37.85 -6.61 9.42
C PRO A 142 -37.11 -7.62 8.57
N GLY A 143 -35.83 -7.87 8.91
CA GLY A 143 -34.93 -8.70 8.10
C GLY A 143 -34.51 -8.09 6.77
N GLY A 144 -34.96 -6.87 6.47
CA GLY A 144 -34.61 -6.16 5.24
C GLY A 144 -33.13 -5.78 5.18
N ARG A 145 -32.59 -5.75 3.94
CA ARG A 145 -31.22 -5.40 3.63
C ARG A 145 -31.17 -4.19 2.70
N ARG A 146 -30.20 -3.30 2.92
CA ARG A 146 -29.88 -2.19 2.02
C ARG A 146 -28.38 -2.15 1.78
N GLU A 147 -28.02 -1.89 0.53
CA GLU A 147 -26.64 -1.66 0.13
C GLU A 147 -26.51 -0.29 -0.51
N VAL A 148 -25.49 0.45 -0.11
CA VAL A 148 -25.09 1.71 -0.73
C VAL A 148 -23.61 1.65 -1.03
N SER A 149 -23.18 2.29 -2.08
CA SER A 149 -21.78 2.38 -2.43
C SER A 149 -21.39 3.79 -2.80
N TYR A 150 -20.15 4.14 -2.50
CA TYR A 150 -19.56 5.40 -2.92
C TYR A 150 -18.13 5.19 -3.38
N ARG A 151 -17.59 6.16 -4.10
CA ARG A 151 -16.23 6.13 -4.61
C ARG A 151 -15.36 7.05 -3.78
N VAL A 152 -14.11 6.64 -3.62
CA VAL A 152 -13.05 7.43 -3.00
C VAL A 152 -11.84 7.44 -3.92
N ARG A 153 -11.15 8.57 -3.97
CA ARG A 153 -9.96 8.75 -4.79
C ARG A 153 -8.99 9.65 -4.04
N SER A 154 -7.71 9.35 -4.13
CA SER A 154 -6.66 10.23 -3.63
C SER A 154 -5.59 10.43 -4.69
N ASP A 155 -5.08 11.64 -4.78
CA ASP A 155 -3.90 11.96 -5.57
C ASP A 155 -2.59 11.71 -4.78
N LEU A 156 -2.72 11.53 -3.46
CA LEU A 156 -1.60 11.24 -2.56
C LEU A 156 -1.64 9.78 -2.14
N ARG A 157 -0.50 9.12 -2.19
CA ARG A 157 -0.33 7.78 -1.62
C ARG A 157 -0.42 7.83 -0.09
N GLY A 158 -0.73 6.71 0.52
CA GLY A 158 -0.82 6.61 1.97
C GLY A 158 -1.76 5.53 2.45
N ARG A 159 -1.85 5.35 3.77
CA ARG A 159 -2.85 4.51 4.42
C ARG A 159 -3.92 5.39 5.05
N TYR A 160 -5.12 5.26 4.55
CA TYR A 160 -6.24 6.10 4.94
C TYR A 160 -7.29 5.28 5.70
N PRO A 161 -7.50 5.56 7.00
CA PRO A 161 -8.56 4.94 7.76
C PRO A 161 -9.91 5.47 7.28
N ILE A 162 -10.81 4.58 6.87
CA ILE A 162 -12.20 4.88 6.52
C ILE A 162 -13.07 4.45 7.69
N GLY A 163 -13.92 5.34 8.18
CA GLY A 163 -14.74 5.17 9.37
C GLY A 163 -14.37 6.14 10.51
N PRO A 164 -15.11 6.08 11.62
CA PRO A 164 -16.25 5.19 11.90
C PRO A 164 -17.50 5.53 11.09
N LEU A 165 -18.30 4.50 10.82
CA LEU A 165 -19.62 4.67 10.23
C LEU A 165 -20.59 5.21 11.27
N GLN A 166 -21.29 6.27 10.96
CA GLN A 166 -22.30 6.88 11.83
C GLN A 166 -23.70 6.68 11.26
N LEU A 167 -24.59 6.19 12.10
CA LEU A 167 -25.98 6.00 11.79
C LEU A 167 -26.79 6.95 12.65
N ARG A 168 -27.58 7.83 12.02
CA ARG A 168 -28.55 8.70 12.67
C ARG A 168 -29.95 8.14 12.44
N LEU A 169 -30.63 7.88 13.53
CA LEU A 169 -32.02 7.45 13.55
C LEU A 169 -32.89 8.62 14.02
N THR A 170 -33.90 8.96 13.24
CA THR A 170 -34.86 10.00 13.58
C THR A 170 -36.23 9.35 13.73
N ASP A 171 -37.00 9.70 14.75
CA ASP A 171 -38.35 9.26 14.91
C ASP A 171 -39.29 9.86 13.84
N PRO A 172 -40.48 9.25 13.55
CA PRO A 172 -41.37 9.75 12.50
C PRO A 172 -41.88 11.18 12.71
N PHE A 173 -41.85 11.69 13.92
CA PHE A 173 -42.28 13.06 14.25
C PHE A 173 -41.15 14.05 14.30
N GLY A 174 -39.88 13.60 14.18
CA GLY A 174 -38.68 14.44 14.26
C GLY A 174 -38.46 15.04 15.64
N MET A 175 -38.93 14.42 16.71
CA MET A 175 -38.80 14.88 18.11
C MET A 175 -37.52 14.37 18.76
N VAL A 176 -37.00 13.22 18.29
CA VAL A 176 -35.82 12.55 18.83
C VAL A 176 -34.87 12.17 17.71
N GLU A 177 -33.61 12.48 17.89
CA GLU A 177 -32.53 12.02 17.01
C GLU A 177 -31.52 11.24 17.83
N LEU A 178 -31.19 10.03 17.38
CA LEU A 178 -30.19 9.19 18.01
C LEU A 178 -29.06 8.91 17.05
N THR A 179 -27.85 9.26 17.42
CA THR A 179 -26.64 8.93 16.65
C THR A 179 -25.98 7.71 17.26
N ARG A 180 -25.64 6.76 16.41
CA ARG A 180 -24.86 5.57 16.75
C ARG A 180 -23.62 5.52 15.87
N ALA A 181 -22.45 5.37 16.48
CA ALA A 181 -21.20 5.16 15.77
C ALA A 181 -20.79 3.67 15.86
N PHE A 182 -20.27 3.15 14.77
CA PHE A 182 -19.66 1.83 14.72
C PHE A 182 -18.15 2.00 14.85
N SER A 183 -17.54 1.36 15.84
CA SER A 183 -16.12 1.58 16.20
C SER A 183 -15.09 1.07 15.21
N SER A 184 -15.48 0.30 14.20
CA SER A 184 -14.52 -0.30 13.28
C SER A 184 -14.12 0.66 12.14
N HIS A 185 -12.84 0.59 11.81
CA HIS A 185 -12.22 1.31 10.71
C HIS A 185 -11.64 0.29 9.74
N ASP A 186 -11.79 0.56 8.46
CA ASP A 186 -11.10 -0.18 7.41
C ASP A 186 -10.03 0.72 6.82
N THR A 187 -8.88 0.13 6.47
CA THR A 187 -7.77 0.90 5.92
C THR A 187 -7.71 0.72 4.41
N LEU A 188 -7.86 1.82 3.68
CA LEU A 188 -7.55 1.88 2.26
C LEU A 188 -6.07 2.22 2.10
N THR A 189 -5.32 1.38 1.39
CA THR A 189 -3.93 1.65 1.03
C THR A 189 -3.89 2.22 -0.39
N VAL A 190 -3.49 3.48 -0.51
CA VAL A 190 -3.23 4.13 -1.79
C VAL A 190 -1.74 3.97 -2.08
N VAL A 191 -1.41 3.11 -3.03
CA VAL A 191 -0.04 2.80 -3.43
C VAL A 191 0.47 3.79 -4.48
N PRO A 192 1.79 3.94 -4.67
CA PRO A 192 2.32 4.75 -5.76
C PRO A 192 1.80 4.27 -7.11
N ARG A 193 1.65 5.20 -8.04
CA ARG A 193 1.34 4.86 -9.44
C ARG A 193 2.55 4.17 -10.07
N THR A 194 2.31 3.11 -10.83
CA THR A 194 3.33 2.42 -11.61
C THR A 194 3.13 2.67 -13.09
N GLU A 195 4.23 2.81 -13.83
CA GLU A 195 4.26 2.89 -15.27
C GLU A 195 4.87 1.60 -15.84
N GLU A 196 4.31 1.10 -16.92
CA GLU A 196 4.85 -0.06 -17.61
C GLU A 196 6.17 0.31 -18.31
N LEU A 197 7.25 -0.41 -18.00
CA LEU A 197 8.57 -0.11 -18.51
C LEU A 197 8.94 -1.06 -19.68
N PRO A 198 9.56 -0.51 -20.73
CA PRO A 198 10.05 -1.34 -21.84
C PRO A 198 11.24 -2.20 -21.38
N PRO A 199 11.43 -3.38 -21.99
CA PRO A 199 12.60 -4.20 -21.75
C PRO A 199 13.85 -3.48 -22.27
N VAL A 200 14.82 -3.21 -21.40
CA VAL A 200 16.13 -2.63 -21.75
C VAL A 200 17.25 -3.55 -21.26
N ARG A 201 18.40 -3.53 -21.97
CA ARG A 201 19.60 -4.24 -21.55
C ARG A 201 20.44 -3.32 -20.69
N LEU A 202 20.47 -3.55 -19.40
CA LEU A 202 21.27 -2.77 -18.48
C LEU A 202 22.69 -3.33 -18.38
N THR A 203 23.68 -2.46 -18.35
CA THR A 203 25.09 -2.84 -18.15
C THR A 203 25.20 -3.53 -16.78
N GLY A 204 25.64 -4.79 -16.76
CA GLY A 204 25.67 -5.62 -15.54
C GLY A 204 24.90 -6.92 -15.69
N GLU A 205 23.93 -7.01 -16.60
CA GLU A 205 23.32 -8.29 -16.98
C GLU A 205 24.35 -9.24 -17.59
N ALA A 206 25.36 -8.73 -18.29
CA ALA A 206 26.41 -9.52 -18.91
C ALA A 206 27.50 -10.01 -17.92
N ALA A 207 27.65 -9.40 -16.76
CA ALA A 207 28.70 -9.75 -15.79
C ALA A 207 28.29 -10.83 -14.78
N GLY A 208 26.98 -11.08 -14.65
CA GLY A 208 26.46 -12.07 -13.70
C GLY A 208 25.39 -12.96 -14.35
N LEU A 209 25.75 -13.98 -15.06
CA LEU A 209 24.85 -14.97 -15.67
C LEU A 209 24.14 -14.50 -16.96
N GLY A 210 24.96 -14.09 -17.90
CA GLY A 210 24.51 -13.63 -19.19
C GLY A 210 23.69 -14.66 -19.98
N GLU A 211 23.03 -14.12 -21.04
CA GLU A 211 22.36 -14.85 -22.12
C GLU A 211 23.10 -16.12 -22.60
N GLY A 212 24.42 -16.20 -22.35
CA GLY A 212 25.20 -17.42 -22.59
C GLY A 212 24.72 -18.61 -21.77
N ARG A 213 24.29 -18.44 -20.51
CA ARG A 213 23.78 -19.54 -19.69
C ARG A 213 22.33 -19.86 -19.98
N HIS A 214 21.47 -18.86 -20.23
CA HIS A 214 20.10 -19.11 -20.71
C HIS A 214 20.09 -19.74 -22.11
N ARG A 215 20.99 -19.34 -22.99
CA ARG A 215 21.16 -19.97 -24.29
C ARG A 215 21.79 -21.34 -24.20
N SER A 216 22.74 -21.57 -23.29
CA SER A 216 23.31 -22.88 -23.05
C SER A 216 22.29 -23.84 -22.39
N LEU A 217 21.47 -23.34 -21.46
CA LEU A 217 20.37 -24.13 -20.86
C LEU A 217 19.21 -24.40 -21.83
N ALA A 218 18.95 -23.47 -22.76
CA ALA A 218 17.94 -23.67 -23.81
C ALA A 218 18.45 -24.53 -25.00
N MET A 219 19.77 -24.58 -25.22
CA MET A 219 20.41 -25.43 -26.21
C MET A 219 21.02 -26.70 -25.62
N ALA A 220 21.23 -26.75 -24.31
CA ALA A 220 21.64 -27.95 -23.62
C ALA A 220 20.41 -28.86 -23.47
N GLY A 221 20.29 -29.80 -24.37
CA GLY A 221 19.53 -30.99 -24.08
C GLY A 221 20.04 -31.64 -22.79
N ASP A 222 19.34 -32.63 -22.30
CA ASP A 222 19.56 -33.36 -21.02
C ASP A 222 21.02 -33.83 -20.74
N ASP A 223 21.97 -33.54 -21.64
CA ASP A 223 23.35 -34.02 -21.62
C ASP A 223 24.41 -33.08 -20.99
N ASP A 224 24.10 -31.83 -20.67
CA ASP A 224 25.09 -30.80 -20.21
C ASP A 224 25.07 -30.48 -18.70
N VAL A 225 24.71 -31.45 -17.89
CA VAL A 225 24.89 -31.36 -16.44
C VAL A 225 26.37 -31.58 -16.13
N ILE A 226 27.08 -30.56 -15.58
CA ILE A 226 28.46 -30.70 -15.15
C ILE A 226 28.51 -31.69 -13.99
N PRO A 227 28.96 -32.94 -14.22
CA PRO A 227 29.07 -33.92 -13.17
C PRO A 227 30.29 -33.61 -12.31
N ARG A 228 30.16 -33.65 -10.97
CA ARG A 228 31.30 -33.62 -10.05
C ARG A 228 31.56 -35.01 -9.45
N GLY A 229 32.79 -35.25 -9.05
CA GLY A 229 33.12 -36.48 -8.32
C GLY A 229 32.27 -36.62 -7.05
N TYR A 230 31.85 -37.85 -6.77
CA TYR A 230 31.09 -38.24 -5.57
C TYR A 230 31.89 -37.89 -4.30
N ARG A 231 31.20 -37.31 -3.32
CA ARG A 231 31.73 -37.14 -1.96
C ARG A 231 30.90 -37.96 -0.97
N HIS A 232 31.56 -38.47 0.06
CA HIS A 232 30.86 -39.24 1.09
C HIS A 232 29.72 -38.44 1.73
N GLY A 233 28.49 -38.95 1.61
CA GLY A 233 27.25 -38.27 2.03
C GLY A 233 26.38 -37.74 0.91
N ASP A 234 26.83 -37.77 -0.36
CA ASP A 234 25.99 -37.42 -1.52
C ASP A 234 24.93 -38.51 -1.75
N ASP A 235 23.73 -38.07 -2.18
CA ASP A 235 22.62 -38.96 -2.50
C ASP A 235 22.92 -39.78 -3.77
N LEU A 236 23.00 -41.10 -3.62
CA LEU A 236 23.26 -42.04 -4.73
C LEU A 236 22.17 -42.02 -5.82
N ARG A 237 20.98 -41.49 -5.53
CA ARG A 237 19.93 -41.29 -6.55
C ARG A 237 20.29 -40.22 -7.59
N ARG A 238 21.26 -39.36 -7.26
CA ARG A 238 21.74 -38.26 -8.12
C ARG A 238 22.99 -38.65 -8.93
N VAL A 239 23.36 -39.92 -8.98
CA VAL A 239 24.49 -40.39 -9.78
C VAL A 239 24.19 -40.27 -11.25
N HIS A 240 25.10 -39.60 -11.99
CA HIS A 240 25.04 -39.50 -13.43
C HIS A 240 25.78 -40.64 -14.10
N TRP A 241 25.08 -41.75 -14.31
CA TRP A 241 25.65 -43.04 -14.75
C TRP A 241 26.48 -42.97 -16.03
N ARG A 242 26.08 -42.11 -16.98
CA ARG A 242 26.80 -41.90 -18.25
C ARG A 242 28.20 -41.29 -18.06
N SER A 243 28.31 -40.28 -17.16
CA SER A 243 29.60 -39.70 -16.81
C SER A 243 30.42 -40.59 -15.91
N THR A 244 29.80 -41.35 -15.01
CA THR A 244 30.44 -42.39 -14.21
C THR A 244 31.09 -43.46 -15.13
N ALA A 245 30.39 -43.91 -16.16
CA ALA A 245 30.92 -44.87 -17.10
C ALA A 245 32.08 -44.32 -17.97
N ARG A 246 32.14 -43.02 -18.18
CA ARG A 246 33.23 -42.36 -18.96
C ARG A 246 34.49 -42.10 -18.13
N HIS A 247 34.32 -41.75 -16.84
CA HIS A 247 35.43 -41.33 -15.98
C HIS A 247 35.90 -42.42 -15.06
N GLY A 248 35.17 -43.55 -14.93
CA GLY A 248 35.52 -44.67 -14.07
C GLY A 248 35.30 -44.40 -12.57
N GLU A 249 34.84 -43.22 -12.20
CA GLU A 249 34.56 -42.82 -10.82
C GLU A 249 33.10 -42.35 -10.72
N LEU A 250 32.49 -42.52 -9.51
CA LEU A 250 31.14 -42.10 -9.24
C LEU A 250 30.99 -40.58 -9.42
N MET A 251 30.17 -40.17 -10.39
CA MET A 251 29.90 -38.80 -10.68
C MET A 251 28.47 -38.45 -10.29
N VAL A 252 28.28 -37.36 -9.55
CA VAL A 252 26.97 -36.88 -9.06
C VAL A 252 26.55 -35.64 -9.82
N ARG A 253 25.29 -35.57 -10.16
CA ARG A 253 24.65 -34.40 -10.76
C ARG A 253 24.72 -33.24 -9.78
N ARG A 254 25.38 -32.14 -10.13
CA ARG A 254 25.33 -30.91 -9.35
C ARG A 254 24.10 -30.12 -9.83
N GLU A 255 23.06 -30.07 -9.00
CA GLU A 255 21.99 -29.11 -9.18
C GLU A 255 22.52 -27.74 -8.72
N GLU A 256 22.93 -26.91 -9.65
CA GLU A 256 23.08 -25.50 -9.38
C GLU A 256 21.67 -24.91 -9.47
N GLN A 257 21.08 -24.52 -8.34
CA GLN A 257 19.89 -23.69 -8.34
C GLN A 257 20.26 -22.40 -9.08
N PRO A 258 19.56 -22.04 -10.18
CA PRO A 258 19.85 -20.81 -10.89
C PRO A 258 19.61 -19.64 -9.93
N GLN A 259 20.69 -18.98 -9.51
CA GLN A 259 20.59 -17.79 -8.68
C GLN A 259 19.90 -16.70 -9.49
N ARG A 260 18.76 -16.21 -9.02
CA ARG A 260 18.07 -15.08 -9.61
C ARG A 260 19.00 -13.86 -9.58
N PRO A 261 19.09 -13.08 -10.66
CA PRO A 261 19.88 -11.86 -10.65
C PRO A 261 19.32 -10.91 -9.58
N ARG A 262 20.21 -10.32 -8.76
CA ARG A 262 19.83 -9.42 -7.68
C ARG A 262 19.78 -7.99 -8.16
N CYS A 263 18.77 -7.25 -7.72
CA CYS A 263 18.68 -5.82 -7.92
C CYS A 263 18.33 -5.11 -6.62
N THR A 264 19.04 -4.03 -6.32
CA THR A 264 18.65 -3.09 -5.28
C THR A 264 18.11 -1.81 -5.92
N VAL A 265 16.89 -1.43 -5.55
CA VAL A 265 16.31 -0.12 -5.84
C VAL A 265 16.56 0.78 -4.64
N LEU A 266 17.42 1.77 -4.79
CA LEU A 266 17.74 2.76 -3.75
C LEU A 266 16.85 3.99 -3.96
N LEU A 267 16.10 4.37 -2.93
CA LEU A 267 15.32 5.60 -2.89
C LEU A 267 15.91 6.54 -1.83
N ASP A 268 16.41 7.68 -2.26
CA ASP A 268 16.82 8.77 -1.39
C ASP A 268 15.58 9.45 -0.81
N THR A 269 15.41 9.37 0.52
CA THR A 269 14.26 9.98 1.21
C THR A 269 14.65 11.20 2.03
N ARG A 270 15.93 11.64 1.98
CA ARG A 270 16.42 12.79 2.76
C ARG A 270 15.64 14.05 2.44
N ARG A 271 15.09 14.69 3.47
CA ARG A 271 14.31 15.94 3.30
C ARG A 271 15.11 17.05 2.61
N THR A 272 16.41 17.14 2.89
CA THR A 272 17.31 18.16 2.33
C THR A 272 17.65 17.94 0.86
N ALA A 273 17.42 16.73 0.34
CA ALA A 273 17.73 16.36 -1.03
C ALA A 273 16.63 16.74 -2.03
N TRP A 274 15.42 17.03 -1.55
CA TRP A 274 14.26 17.27 -2.40
C TRP A 274 13.69 18.67 -2.20
N ALA A 275 13.22 19.28 -3.27
CA ALA A 275 12.52 20.55 -3.25
C ALA A 275 11.05 20.35 -3.66
N GLY A 276 10.17 21.20 -3.13
CA GLY A 276 8.74 21.15 -3.39
C GLY A 276 8.02 20.12 -2.53
N SER A 277 6.71 20.13 -2.64
CA SER A 277 5.80 19.22 -1.93
C SER A 277 4.55 18.98 -2.76
N GLY A 278 3.79 17.95 -2.41
CA GLY A 278 2.54 17.60 -3.08
C GLY A 278 2.71 16.53 -4.15
N PRO A 279 1.60 16.12 -4.81
CA PRO A 279 1.55 14.95 -5.67
C PRO A 279 2.38 15.04 -6.96
N GLU A 280 2.78 16.25 -7.36
CA GLU A 280 3.62 16.52 -8.54
C GLU A 280 5.08 16.81 -8.17
N SER A 281 5.48 16.62 -6.91
CA SER A 281 6.86 16.86 -6.49
C SER A 281 7.83 15.84 -7.09
N ALA A 282 9.10 16.22 -7.19
CA ALA A 282 10.17 15.32 -7.66
C ALA A 282 10.30 14.08 -6.77
N PHE A 283 10.04 14.21 -5.48
CA PHE A 283 10.05 13.09 -4.54
C PHE A 283 8.93 12.07 -4.86
N GLU A 284 7.69 12.54 -5.10
CA GLU A 284 6.58 11.66 -5.47
C GLU A 284 6.82 10.98 -6.81
N TRP A 285 7.42 11.69 -7.75
CA TRP A 285 7.86 11.11 -9.01
C TRP A 285 8.91 10.00 -8.79
N ALA A 286 9.92 10.25 -7.94
CA ALA A 286 10.95 9.27 -7.61
C ALA A 286 10.36 8.02 -6.91
N VAL A 287 9.39 8.20 -6.01
CA VAL A 287 8.67 7.09 -5.36
C VAL A 287 7.90 6.26 -6.40
N SER A 288 7.17 6.90 -7.31
CA SER A 288 6.46 6.21 -8.40
C SER A 288 7.42 5.52 -9.36
N GLY A 289 8.56 6.15 -9.63
CA GLY A 289 9.64 5.56 -10.43
C GLY A 289 10.24 4.33 -9.77
N ALA A 290 10.54 4.40 -8.48
CA ALA A 290 11.08 3.26 -7.71
C ALA A 290 10.09 2.09 -7.68
N ALA A 291 8.78 2.39 -7.52
CA ALA A 291 7.72 1.38 -7.60
C ALA A 291 7.67 0.71 -8.98
N SER A 292 7.70 1.52 -10.05
CA SER A 292 7.65 1.02 -11.44
C SER A 292 8.85 0.13 -11.78
N VAL A 293 10.06 0.56 -11.41
CA VAL A 293 11.29 -0.22 -11.63
C VAL A 293 11.26 -1.51 -10.81
N ALA A 294 10.84 -1.45 -9.54
CA ALA A 294 10.78 -2.63 -8.68
C ALA A 294 9.82 -3.69 -9.25
N VAL A 295 8.60 -3.30 -9.62
CA VAL A 295 7.60 -4.19 -10.22
C VAL A 295 8.12 -4.78 -11.53
N HIS A 296 8.61 -3.94 -12.44
CA HIS A 296 9.16 -4.37 -13.73
C HIS A 296 10.28 -5.41 -13.59
N LEU A 297 11.22 -5.21 -12.66
CA LEU A 297 12.32 -6.14 -12.46
C LEU A 297 11.88 -7.45 -11.78
N LEU A 298 10.90 -7.39 -10.85
CA LEU A 298 10.28 -8.59 -10.26
C LEU A 298 9.59 -9.45 -11.34
N GLU A 299 8.85 -8.83 -12.24
CA GLU A 299 8.20 -9.53 -13.38
C GLU A 299 9.21 -10.18 -14.32
N ARG A 300 10.41 -9.61 -14.42
CA ARG A 300 11.54 -10.17 -15.18
C ARG A 300 12.34 -11.24 -14.42
N GLY A 301 11.91 -11.61 -13.23
CA GLY A 301 12.51 -12.67 -12.44
C GLY A 301 13.73 -12.25 -11.62
N TYR A 302 13.97 -10.94 -11.45
CA TYR A 302 15.00 -10.46 -10.51
C TYR A 302 14.57 -10.67 -9.06
N ALA A 303 15.54 -10.91 -8.20
CA ALA A 303 15.36 -10.77 -6.76
C ALA A 303 15.56 -9.28 -6.41
N VAL A 304 14.46 -8.56 -6.21
CA VAL A 304 14.47 -7.10 -5.96
C VAL A 304 14.36 -6.82 -4.48
N ARG A 305 15.16 -5.86 -4.00
CA ARG A 305 15.01 -5.24 -2.69
C ARG A 305 14.95 -3.71 -2.83
N LEU A 306 14.10 -3.09 -2.04
CA LEU A 306 14.06 -1.65 -1.85
C LEU A 306 14.99 -1.27 -0.70
N LEU A 307 15.77 -0.24 -0.87
CA LEU A 307 16.63 0.34 0.16
C LEU A 307 16.39 1.86 0.22
N THR A 308 16.32 2.41 1.42
CA THR A 308 16.29 3.86 1.63
C THR A 308 17.60 4.35 2.21
N ASP A 309 17.81 5.67 2.25
CA ASP A 309 18.94 6.30 2.92
C ASP A 309 19.09 5.92 4.40
N ALA A 310 17.99 5.55 5.06
CA ALA A 310 17.99 5.01 6.43
C ALA A 310 18.69 3.65 6.57
N GLY A 311 19.01 2.98 5.45
CA GLY A 311 19.75 1.72 5.45
C GLY A 311 18.93 0.47 5.75
N THR A 312 17.60 0.58 5.81
CA THR A 312 16.71 -0.57 6.06
C THR A 312 16.24 -1.18 4.74
N PRO A 313 16.65 -2.42 4.42
CA PRO A 313 16.23 -3.08 3.19
C PRO A 313 14.81 -3.69 3.33
N VAL A 314 14.05 -3.69 2.23
CA VAL A 314 12.72 -4.32 2.12
C VAL A 314 12.68 -5.19 0.86
N PRO A 315 12.45 -6.51 0.95
CA PRO A 315 12.37 -7.29 2.18
C PRO A 315 13.68 -7.27 2.97
N GLY A 316 13.58 -7.48 4.29
CA GLY A 316 14.72 -7.59 5.18
C GLY A 316 15.58 -8.83 4.88
N PRO A 317 16.74 -8.98 5.55
CA PRO A 317 17.67 -10.08 5.30
C PRO A 317 17.04 -11.46 5.50
N ASP A 318 16.07 -11.59 6.40
CA ASP A 318 15.36 -12.84 6.71
C ASP A 318 14.19 -13.12 5.75
N GLY A 319 13.72 -12.11 5.01
CA GLY A 319 12.60 -12.21 4.06
C GLY A 319 13.00 -12.64 2.64
N GLY A 320 14.29 -12.83 2.38
CA GLY A 320 14.83 -13.18 1.07
C GLY A 320 14.87 -14.67 0.76
N GLY A 321 14.03 -15.48 1.41
CA GLY A 321 13.87 -16.90 1.08
C GLY A 321 13.51 -17.08 -0.38
N THR A 322 14.11 -18.07 -1.03
CA THR A 322 14.01 -18.37 -2.47
C THR A 322 12.59 -18.66 -2.94
N ASP A 323 11.62 -18.78 -2.04
CA ASP A 323 10.23 -19.18 -2.30
C ASP A 323 9.19 -18.08 -2.07
N THR A 324 9.59 -16.87 -1.65
CA THR A 324 8.62 -15.77 -1.57
C THR A 324 8.18 -15.42 -2.98
N ALA A 325 6.91 -15.62 -3.29
CA ALA A 325 6.38 -15.30 -4.59
C ALA A 325 6.71 -13.84 -4.96
N ALA A 326 7.08 -13.58 -6.20
CA ALA A 326 7.39 -12.21 -6.66
C ALA A 326 6.23 -11.23 -6.37
N ALA A 327 4.99 -11.72 -6.38
CA ALA A 327 3.80 -10.97 -6.02
C ALA A 327 3.79 -10.50 -4.55
N ASP A 328 4.25 -11.35 -3.61
CA ASP A 328 4.32 -10.99 -2.19
C ASP A 328 5.39 -9.92 -1.96
N THR A 329 6.54 -10.05 -2.62
CA THR A 329 7.62 -9.04 -2.57
C THR A 329 7.16 -7.72 -3.18
N ALA A 330 6.47 -7.76 -4.33
CA ALA A 330 5.88 -6.56 -4.94
C ALA A 330 4.89 -5.88 -3.99
N GLY A 331 3.99 -6.66 -3.38
CA GLY A 331 3.03 -6.17 -2.39
C GLY A 331 3.72 -5.47 -1.21
N LEU A 332 4.78 -6.08 -0.66
CA LEU A 332 5.53 -5.53 0.47
C LEU A 332 6.25 -4.21 0.09
N ILE A 333 6.90 -4.17 -1.07
CA ILE A 333 7.56 -2.96 -1.57
C ILE A 333 6.53 -1.85 -1.81
N MET A 334 5.40 -2.16 -2.44
CA MET A 334 4.33 -1.19 -2.70
C MET A 334 3.71 -0.65 -1.41
N ASP A 335 3.46 -1.51 -0.41
CA ASP A 335 2.95 -1.10 0.90
C ASP A 335 3.95 -0.22 1.67
N THR A 336 5.25 -0.48 1.51
CA THR A 336 6.32 0.35 2.09
C THR A 336 6.38 1.70 1.40
N LEU A 337 6.38 1.71 0.06
CA LEU A 337 6.40 2.94 -0.72
C LEU A 337 5.12 3.77 -0.54
N ALA A 338 3.98 3.14 -0.20
CA ALA A 338 2.75 3.87 0.10
C ALA A 338 2.89 4.79 1.32
N VAL A 339 3.73 4.42 2.29
CA VAL A 339 3.89 5.15 3.57
C VAL A 339 5.26 5.80 3.74
N VAL A 340 6.16 5.67 2.75
CA VAL A 340 7.48 6.28 2.86
C VAL A 340 7.36 7.80 2.87
N GLU A 341 8.02 8.43 3.83
CA GLU A 341 8.08 9.87 4.03
C GLU A 341 9.53 10.36 3.93
N HIS A 342 9.70 11.67 3.95
CA HIS A 342 11.04 12.26 4.02
C HIS A 342 11.73 11.89 5.33
N SER A 343 12.97 11.39 5.21
CA SER A 343 13.82 11.09 6.37
C SER A 343 14.52 12.35 6.90
N GLY A 344 14.92 12.26 8.16
CA GLY A 344 15.81 13.25 8.79
C GLY A 344 17.29 12.89 8.65
N GLU A 345 17.65 11.88 7.88
CA GLU A 345 19.05 11.45 7.72
C GLU A 345 19.89 12.52 7.04
N PRO A 346 21.12 12.76 7.52
CA PRO A 346 21.99 13.77 6.93
C PRO A 346 22.59 13.37 5.59
N GLY A 347 22.69 12.06 5.32
CA GLY A 347 23.39 11.56 4.14
C GLY A 347 23.06 10.10 3.78
N LEU A 348 23.78 9.58 2.80
CA LEU A 348 23.61 8.24 2.25
C LEU A 348 24.51 7.18 2.94
N ALA A 349 25.17 7.51 4.04
CA ALA A 349 26.16 6.63 4.67
C ALA A 349 25.55 5.30 5.14
N ARG A 350 24.35 5.31 5.72
CA ARG A 350 23.67 4.09 6.16
C ARG A 350 23.26 3.19 5.00
N ALA A 351 22.81 3.79 3.89
CA ALA A 351 22.52 3.03 2.68
C ALA A 351 23.79 2.37 2.12
N TYR A 352 24.91 3.07 2.14
CA TYR A 352 26.20 2.51 1.73
C TYR A 352 26.62 1.32 2.61
N GLU A 353 26.49 1.44 3.94
CA GLU A 353 26.80 0.34 4.86
C GLU A 353 25.87 -0.87 4.63
N ALA A 354 24.59 -0.64 4.39
CA ALA A 354 23.64 -1.71 4.07
C ALA A 354 24.00 -2.44 2.76
N LEU A 355 24.44 -1.69 1.72
CA LEU A 355 24.94 -2.28 0.48
C LEU A 355 26.22 -3.07 0.71
N ARG A 356 27.12 -2.56 1.57
CA ARG A 356 28.37 -3.24 1.89
C ARG A 356 28.13 -4.59 2.60
N GLY A 357 27.16 -4.64 3.50
CA GLY A 357 26.81 -5.85 4.24
C GLY A 357 26.07 -6.90 3.40
N GLY A 358 25.39 -6.49 2.33
CA GLY A 358 24.57 -7.37 1.48
C GLY A 358 25.30 -8.16 0.39
N GLY A 359 26.63 -7.97 0.26
CA GLY A 359 27.41 -8.62 -0.80
C GLY A 359 27.45 -7.82 -2.10
N HIS A 360 27.76 -8.49 -3.22
CA HIS A 360 27.83 -7.84 -4.53
C HIS A 360 26.42 -7.87 -5.18
N GLU A 361 25.95 -6.69 -5.62
CA GLU A 361 24.68 -6.54 -6.33
C GLU A 361 24.89 -6.75 -7.84
N GLY A 362 23.92 -7.41 -8.48
CA GLY A 362 23.91 -7.50 -9.95
C GLY A 362 23.58 -6.14 -10.56
N LEU A 363 22.55 -5.49 -10.09
CA LEU A 363 22.07 -4.20 -10.57
C LEU A 363 21.72 -3.28 -9.39
N LEU A 364 22.08 -2.01 -9.47
CA LEU A 364 21.70 -0.95 -8.54
C LEU A 364 20.99 0.15 -9.31
N VAL A 365 19.71 0.40 -8.98
CA VAL A 365 18.96 1.53 -9.54
C VAL A 365 18.68 2.51 -8.42
N ALA A 366 19.20 3.73 -8.54
CA ALA A 366 19.14 4.74 -7.50
C ALA A 366 18.32 5.96 -7.95
N PHE A 367 17.29 6.28 -7.20
CA PHE A 367 16.53 7.53 -7.29
C PHE A 367 17.11 8.48 -6.26
N LEU A 368 17.95 9.40 -6.71
CA LEU A 368 18.71 10.32 -5.87
C LEU A 368 18.16 11.73 -6.00
N GLY A 369 18.08 12.44 -4.89
CA GLY A 369 17.80 13.86 -4.89
C GLY A 369 19.06 14.69 -5.15
N SER A 370 19.10 15.93 -4.65
CA SER A 370 20.28 16.79 -4.72
C SER A 370 21.45 16.18 -3.93
N LEU A 371 22.61 16.13 -4.54
CA LEU A 371 23.85 15.61 -3.94
C LEU A 371 24.82 16.76 -3.65
N ASP A 372 25.49 16.71 -2.51
CA ASP A 372 26.70 17.46 -2.22
C ASP A 372 27.94 16.63 -2.60
N ASP A 373 29.12 17.15 -2.32
CA ASP A 373 30.41 16.49 -2.69
C ASP A 373 30.57 15.17 -1.93
N GLU A 374 30.24 15.14 -0.64
CA GLU A 374 30.34 13.95 0.20
C GLU A 374 29.41 12.85 -0.31
N GLN A 375 28.16 13.20 -0.60
CA GLN A 375 27.16 12.25 -1.11
C GLN A 375 27.54 11.74 -2.51
N THR A 376 28.13 12.59 -3.35
CA THR A 376 28.62 12.19 -4.67
C THR A 376 29.75 11.16 -4.57
N VAL A 377 30.69 11.34 -3.64
CA VAL A 377 31.76 10.36 -3.37
C VAL A 377 31.18 9.05 -2.85
N LEU A 378 30.20 9.11 -1.93
CA LEU A 378 29.50 7.91 -1.42
C LEU A 378 28.77 7.15 -2.54
N ALA A 379 28.05 7.85 -3.40
CA ALA A 379 27.40 7.26 -4.56
C ALA A 379 28.44 6.59 -5.51
N GLY A 380 29.59 7.20 -5.72
CA GLY A 380 30.68 6.58 -6.45
C GLY A 380 31.18 5.26 -5.83
N ARG A 381 31.28 5.20 -4.49
CA ARG A 381 31.61 3.95 -3.76
C ARG A 381 30.53 2.90 -3.86
N MET A 382 29.25 3.31 -3.84
CA MET A 382 28.11 2.38 -4.04
C MET A 382 28.17 1.71 -5.40
N ARG A 383 28.55 2.46 -6.46
CA ARG A 383 28.72 1.92 -7.81
C ARG A 383 29.68 0.73 -7.86
N GLN A 384 30.76 0.78 -7.10
CA GLN A 384 31.76 -0.29 -7.06
C GLN A 384 31.23 -1.61 -6.47
N ARG A 385 30.08 -1.58 -5.80
CA ARG A 385 29.40 -2.75 -5.21
C ARG A 385 28.38 -3.40 -6.14
N ALA A 386 28.17 -2.85 -7.33
CA ALA A 386 27.18 -3.35 -8.27
C ALA A 386 27.81 -3.68 -9.63
N GLY A 387 27.35 -4.72 -10.29
CA GLY A 387 27.73 -5.06 -11.66
C GLY A 387 27.30 -4.01 -12.66
N GLY A 388 26.10 -3.45 -12.51
CA GLY A 388 25.55 -2.31 -13.22
C GLY A 388 24.90 -1.31 -12.27
N ALA A 389 24.91 -0.02 -12.64
CA ALA A 389 24.25 1.01 -11.84
C ALA A 389 23.63 2.11 -12.69
N VAL A 390 22.39 2.46 -12.38
CA VAL A 390 21.61 3.53 -12.99
C VAL A 390 21.22 4.53 -11.93
N ALA A 391 21.51 5.81 -12.13
CA ALA A 391 21.12 6.90 -11.23
C ALA A 391 20.14 7.84 -11.95
N LEU A 392 18.99 8.05 -11.33
CA LEU A 392 17.98 9.03 -11.76
C LEU A 392 18.11 10.26 -10.86
N LEU A 393 18.34 11.44 -11.45
CA LEU A 393 18.55 12.70 -10.74
C LEU A 393 17.59 13.78 -11.26
N PRO A 394 16.89 14.52 -10.38
CA PRO A 394 16.01 15.59 -10.80
C PRO A 394 16.81 16.80 -11.29
N ARG A 395 16.33 17.45 -12.35
CA ARG A 395 16.86 18.71 -12.87
C ARG A 395 16.19 19.90 -12.18
N GLY A 396 16.90 21.00 -12.09
CA GLY A 396 16.26 22.31 -11.80
C GLY A 396 16.20 22.74 -10.35
N PHE A 397 16.86 22.04 -9.41
CA PHE A 397 16.80 22.40 -7.98
C PHE A 397 17.90 23.34 -7.47
N ARG A 398 19.01 23.48 -8.18
CA ARG A 398 20.15 24.35 -7.82
C ARG A 398 20.86 24.84 -9.09
N GLU A 399 21.97 25.57 -8.90
CA GLU A 399 22.77 26.07 -9.98
C GLU A 399 23.06 24.98 -11.02
N PRO A 400 22.68 25.19 -12.30
CA PRO A 400 22.77 24.18 -13.34
C PRO A 400 24.23 23.65 -13.51
N ALA A 401 25.22 24.53 -13.38
CA ALA A 401 26.64 24.17 -13.51
C ALA A 401 27.09 23.18 -12.42
N ALA A 402 26.70 23.41 -11.18
CA ALA A 402 27.04 22.52 -10.06
C ALA A 402 26.38 21.14 -10.23
N GLN A 403 25.15 21.10 -10.76
CA GLN A 403 24.47 19.83 -11.03
C GLN A 403 25.17 19.06 -12.18
N GLU A 404 25.53 19.72 -13.27
CA GLU A 404 26.23 19.08 -14.38
C GLU A 404 27.62 18.50 -13.94
N GLU A 405 28.26 19.14 -13.00
CA GLU A 405 29.49 18.62 -12.41
C GLU A 405 29.24 17.33 -11.62
N LYS A 406 28.20 17.27 -10.80
CA LYS A 406 27.85 16.06 -10.06
C LYS A 406 27.44 14.91 -11.01
N GLU A 407 26.65 15.21 -12.03
CA GLU A 407 26.29 14.23 -13.06
C GLU A 407 27.56 13.69 -13.78
N ARG A 408 28.54 14.56 -14.09
CA ARG A 408 29.79 14.16 -14.70
C ARG A 408 30.59 13.25 -13.77
N SER A 409 30.76 13.64 -12.52
CA SER A 409 31.44 12.82 -11.50
C SER A 409 30.84 11.44 -11.33
N LEU A 410 29.51 11.34 -11.34
CA LEU A 410 28.83 10.04 -11.27
C LEU A 410 29.07 9.21 -12.55
N ARG A 411 29.05 9.83 -13.75
CA ARG A 411 29.36 9.12 -15.00
C ARG A 411 30.82 8.62 -15.02
N GLU A 412 31.74 9.43 -14.53
CA GLU A 412 33.16 9.04 -14.38
C GLU A 412 33.35 7.89 -13.38
N ALA A 413 32.51 7.84 -12.33
CA ALA A 413 32.46 6.71 -11.40
C ALA A 413 31.80 5.46 -12.01
N GLY A 414 31.24 5.54 -13.23
CA GLY A 414 30.66 4.43 -13.97
C GLY A 414 29.14 4.24 -13.80
N TRP A 415 28.44 5.25 -13.32
CA TRP A 415 26.98 5.27 -13.31
C TRP A 415 26.41 5.60 -14.71
N THR A 416 25.34 4.94 -15.09
CA THR A 416 24.43 5.42 -16.13
C THR A 416 23.54 6.49 -15.53
N VAL A 417 23.79 7.76 -15.82
CA VAL A 417 23.07 8.88 -15.21
C VAL A 417 21.93 9.32 -16.13
N LEU A 418 20.73 9.30 -15.63
CA LEU A 418 19.48 9.71 -16.28
C LEU A 418 18.92 10.94 -15.55
N PRO A 419 19.25 12.15 -15.99
CA PRO A 419 18.65 13.35 -15.42
C PRO A 419 17.23 13.52 -15.94
N TYR A 420 16.28 13.83 -15.04
CA TYR A 420 14.85 13.96 -15.36
C TYR A 420 14.25 15.27 -14.87
N THR A 421 13.15 15.65 -15.49
CA THR A 421 12.27 16.73 -15.00
C THR A 421 11.01 16.10 -14.39
N PRO A 422 10.50 16.57 -13.23
CA PRO A 422 9.25 16.08 -12.67
C PRO A 422 8.12 16.16 -13.71
N GLY A 423 7.38 15.04 -13.87
CA GLY A 423 6.34 14.90 -14.91
C GLY A 423 6.82 14.28 -16.21
N GLU A 424 8.11 14.08 -16.41
CA GLU A 424 8.64 13.32 -17.56
C GLU A 424 8.29 11.84 -17.44
N ALA A 425 7.90 11.21 -18.57
CA ALA A 425 7.52 9.81 -18.59
C ALA A 425 8.73 8.90 -18.32
N LEU A 426 8.65 8.11 -17.26
CA LEU A 426 9.72 7.19 -16.89
C LEU A 426 10.09 6.18 -18.00
N PRO A 427 9.13 5.63 -18.80
CA PRO A 427 9.47 4.72 -19.89
C PRO A 427 10.43 5.31 -20.94
N ASP A 428 10.35 6.62 -21.17
CA ASP A 428 11.24 7.29 -22.14
C ASP A 428 12.65 7.45 -21.60
N LEU A 429 12.77 7.79 -20.32
CA LEU A 429 14.06 7.82 -19.63
C LEU A 429 14.68 6.43 -19.53
N TRP A 430 13.85 5.42 -19.23
CA TRP A 430 14.32 4.04 -19.11
C TRP A 430 14.93 3.51 -20.41
N ARG A 431 14.35 3.88 -21.58
CA ARG A 431 14.93 3.54 -22.89
C ARG A 431 16.31 4.19 -23.10
N GLN A 432 16.58 5.34 -22.47
CA GLN A 432 17.89 5.99 -22.58
C GLN A 432 18.98 5.20 -21.84
N ALA A 433 18.64 4.45 -20.79
CA ALA A 433 19.59 3.59 -20.09
C ALA A 433 20.18 2.52 -21.01
N ASP A 434 19.42 1.98 -21.95
CA ASP A 434 19.88 1.00 -22.94
C ASP A 434 20.92 1.61 -23.90
N ARG A 435 20.65 2.82 -24.41
CA ARG A 435 21.53 3.53 -25.36
C ARG A 435 22.87 3.91 -24.74
N SER A 436 22.85 4.28 -23.47
CA SER A 436 24.07 4.66 -22.73
C SER A 436 24.97 3.45 -22.42
N ALA A 437 24.38 2.25 -22.30
CA ALA A 437 25.12 1.02 -22.08
C ALA A 437 25.85 0.50 -23.35
N GLY A 438 25.37 0.87 -24.55
CA GLY A 438 25.95 0.45 -25.85
C GLY A 438 27.09 1.33 -26.39
N GLY A 439 27.32 2.49 -25.78
CA GLY A 439 28.29 3.47 -26.25
C GLY A 439 29.71 3.29 -25.65
N VAL A 440 30.39 2.20 -25.92
CA VAL A 440 31.86 2.16 -25.78
C VAL A 440 32.43 2.91 -26.99
N PRO A 441 33.14 4.03 -26.82
CA PRO A 441 33.79 4.72 -27.93
C PRO A 441 34.81 3.75 -28.55
N GLY A 442 34.57 3.39 -29.80
CA GLY A 442 35.46 2.53 -30.58
C GLY A 442 36.87 3.01 -30.51
N ARG A 443 37.78 2.14 -30.07
CA ARG A 443 39.22 2.26 -30.25
C ARG A 443 39.47 2.57 -31.72
N THR A 444 39.78 3.81 -32.04
CA THR A 444 40.33 4.19 -33.35
C THR A 444 41.53 3.32 -33.62
N ALA A 445 41.36 2.39 -34.53
CA ALA A 445 42.49 1.66 -35.11
C ALA A 445 43.45 2.69 -35.72
N ARG A 446 44.61 2.88 -35.09
CA ARG A 446 45.77 3.52 -35.75
C ARG A 446 46.15 2.64 -36.93
N SER A 447 45.76 3.06 -38.11
CA SER A 447 46.38 2.67 -39.33
C SER A 447 47.81 3.25 -39.33
N GLY A 448 48.81 2.39 -39.09
CA GLY A 448 50.22 2.68 -39.30
C GLY A 448 50.61 2.29 -40.73
N ARG A 449 51.18 3.24 -41.38
CA ARG A 449 52.08 2.99 -42.50
C ARG A 449 53.46 2.61 -41.97
#